data_8ae9700e67e230bec22ad292bb5e6e08
#
_entry.id   8ae9700e67e230bec22ad292bb5e6e08
#
_cell.length_a   1.000
_cell.length_b   1.000
_cell.length_c   1.000
_cell.angle_alpha   90.00
_cell.angle_beta   90.00
_cell.angle_gamma   90.00
#
_symmetry.space_group_name_H-M   'P 1'
#
loop_
_entity.id
_entity.type
_entity.pdbx_description
1 polymer ?
#
loop_
_entity_poly.entity_id
_entity_poly.type
_entity_poly.pdbx_seq_one_letter_code
_entity_poly.pdbx_strand_id
1 'polypeptide(L)'
;TLLSRKIVKSRATDDFILICQVLLMQTVPGFDLFEPIDVLVLGVGNILWADEGFGVRAVEAFNARYKLPEKTKVADGGTLGMYLLELIGSTKDLLLFDCADLQEKPGTLKLLTNDEVKFWSATKISPHQTGMNEVLALAELQGHAPERIAVVAIQPEILQDYGGSLTPACESALARAVEIAKDVLTGWGYEVVRRSEGETVAPLGDASLNKRDYETQRPSEEEAPREGDVRFFPKFQ
;
A
#
# COMPACT_ATOMS: atom_id res chain seq x y z
N THR A 1 19.34 -6.60 53.27
CA THR A 1 18.27 -7.56 52.96
C THR A 1 17.46 -7.08 51.77
N LEU A 2 17.68 -7.71 50.65
CA LEU A 2 17.01 -7.45 49.39
C LEU A 2 15.56 -7.94 49.44
N LEU A 3 14.61 -7.03 49.34
CA LEU A 3 13.21 -7.35 49.09
C LEU A 3 13.00 -7.42 47.59
N SER A 4 12.90 -8.62 47.04
CA SER A 4 12.43 -8.91 45.71
C SER A 4 10.94 -8.50 45.58
N ARG A 5 10.65 -7.39 44.90
CA ARG A 5 9.30 -7.07 44.45
C ARG A 5 8.90 -8.04 43.30
N LYS A 6 8.17 -9.08 43.65
CA LYS A 6 7.36 -9.81 42.67
C LYS A 6 6.25 -8.88 42.17
N ILE A 7 6.32 -8.47 40.92
CA ILE A 7 5.21 -7.83 40.24
C ILE A 7 4.14 -8.93 40.07
N VAL A 8 3.11 -8.88 40.88
CA VAL A 8 1.90 -9.69 40.69
C VAL A 8 1.17 -9.06 39.51
N LYS A 9 1.31 -9.62 38.30
CA LYS A 9 0.41 -9.31 37.19
C LYS A 9 -1.01 -9.68 37.64
N SER A 10 -1.88 -8.70 37.73
CA SER A 10 -3.27 -8.88 38.11
C SER A 10 -4.00 -9.60 36.95
N ARG A 11 -4.65 -10.72 37.21
CA ARG A 11 -5.55 -11.40 36.25
C ARG A 11 -6.56 -10.43 35.63
N ALA A 12 -6.99 -9.41 36.35
CA ALA A 12 -7.92 -8.40 35.87
C ALA A 12 -7.40 -7.55 34.68
N THR A 13 -6.09 -7.33 34.58
CA THR A 13 -5.48 -6.62 33.42
C THR A 13 -5.44 -7.51 32.18
N ASP A 14 -5.16 -8.79 32.36
CA ASP A 14 -5.12 -9.74 31.25
C ASP A 14 -6.55 -10.01 30.72
N ASP A 15 -7.55 -10.10 31.64
CA ASP A 15 -8.96 -10.23 31.31
C ASP A 15 -9.51 -8.97 30.62
N PHE A 16 -9.10 -7.78 31.03
CA PHE A 16 -9.52 -6.51 30.39
C PHE A 16 -8.96 -6.37 28.97
N ILE A 17 -7.69 -6.72 28.78
CA ILE A 17 -7.05 -6.72 27.46
C ILE A 17 -7.76 -7.75 26.55
N LEU A 18 -8.04 -8.95 27.04
CA LEU A 18 -8.75 -9.98 26.31
C LEU A 18 -10.19 -9.54 25.94
N ILE A 19 -10.91 -8.88 26.85
CA ILE A 19 -12.25 -8.36 26.60
C ILE A 19 -12.21 -7.22 25.55
N CYS A 20 -11.23 -6.30 25.62
CA CYS A 20 -11.06 -5.27 24.61
C CYS A 20 -10.70 -5.86 23.23
N GLN A 21 -9.89 -6.91 23.20
CA GLN A 21 -9.56 -7.63 21.97
C GLN A 21 -10.80 -8.33 21.38
N VAL A 22 -11.60 -9.00 22.19
CA VAL A 22 -12.84 -9.67 21.75
C VAL A 22 -13.92 -8.67 21.31
N LEU A 23 -14.03 -7.51 21.96
CA LEU A 23 -14.97 -6.45 21.58
C LEU A 23 -14.58 -5.77 20.25
N LEU A 24 -13.28 -5.56 19.99
CA LEU A 24 -12.78 -5.05 18.72
C LEU A 24 -13.00 -6.06 17.57
N MET A 25 -12.89 -7.37 17.84
CA MET A 25 -13.14 -8.42 16.86
C MET A 25 -14.59 -8.48 16.35
N GLN A 26 -15.57 -7.96 17.10
CA GLN A 26 -16.99 -8.03 16.73
C GLN A 26 -17.46 -6.87 15.83
N THR A 27 -16.62 -5.87 15.55
CA THR A 27 -17.06 -4.62 14.93
C THR A 27 -16.79 -4.51 13.42
N VAL A 28 -16.00 -5.41 12.82
CA VAL A 28 -15.75 -5.39 11.36
C VAL A 28 -15.88 -6.80 10.78
N PRO A 29 -16.99 -7.13 10.10
CA PRO A 29 -17.14 -8.42 9.45
C PRO A 29 -16.06 -8.62 8.36
N GLY A 30 -15.24 -9.66 8.50
CA GLY A 30 -14.26 -10.07 7.50
C GLY A 30 -12.83 -9.56 7.71
N PHE A 31 -12.54 -8.87 8.81
CA PHE A 31 -11.19 -8.48 9.18
C PHE A 31 -10.72 -9.28 10.39
N ASP A 32 -10.11 -10.42 10.15
CA ASP A 32 -9.42 -11.16 11.20
C ASP A 32 -8.02 -10.57 11.36
N LEU A 33 -7.90 -9.54 12.23
CA LEU A 33 -6.70 -8.73 12.43
C LEU A 33 -5.52 -9.52 13.01
N PHE A 34 -5.72 -10.79 13.37
CA PHE A 34 -4.75 -11.61 14.09
C PHE A 34 -4.35 -12.91 13.38
N GLU A 35 -4.94 -13.22 12.21
CA GLU A 35 -4.46 -14.36 11.45
C GLU A 35 -3.11 -14.02 10.78
N PRO A 36 -2.09 -14.86 10.99
CA PRO A 36 -0.79 -14.67 10.33
C PRO A 36 -0.94 -14.71 8.80
N ILE A 37 -0.40 -13.70 8.14
CA ILE A 37 -0.37 -13.58 6.68
C ILE A 37 1.02 -14.00 6.21
N ASP A 38 1.09 -15.00 5.33
CA ASP A 38 2.36 -15.45 4.78
C ASP A 38 2.99 -14.40 3.87
N VAL A 39 2.20 -13.76 2.99
CA VAL A 39 2.64 -12.62 2.17
C VAL A 39 1.53 -11.61 1.96
N LEU A 40 1.88 -10.35 2.10
CA LEU A 40 1.05 -9.21 1.72
C LEU A 40 1.63 -8.55 0.48
N VAL A 41 0.80 -8.40 -0.56
CA VAL A 41 1.07 -7.56 -1.72
C VAL A 41 0.25 -6.29 -1.59
N LEU A 42 0.90 -5.16 -1.41
CA LEU A 42 0.27 -3.90 -1.04
C LEU A 42 0.62 -2.80 -2.04
N GLY A 43 -0.38 -2.08 -2.56
CA GLY A 43 -0.19 -0.86 -3.33
C GLY A 43 -0.43 0.37 -2.47
N VAL A 44 0.50 1.31 -2.45
CA VAL A 44 0.35 2.56 -1.70
C VAL A 44 0.47 3.76 -2.62
N GLY A 45 -0.19 4.85 -2.27
CA GLY A 45 -0.21 6.07 -3.05
C GLY A 45 -1.59 6.70 -3.15
N ASN A 46 -1.69 7.85 -3.80
CA ASN A 46 -2.93 8.60 -3.92
C ASN A 46 -3.36 8.71 -5.38
N ILE A 47 -4.42 8.00 -5.74
CA ILE A 47 -4.98 8.00 -7.11
C ILE A 47 -5.50 9.36 -7.58
N LEU A 48 -5.67 10.32 -6.68
CA LEU A 48 -6.10 11.68 -6.99
C LEU A 48 -4.95 12.58 -7.48
N TRP A 49 -3.70 12.12 -7.45
CA TRP A 49 -2.51 12.90 -7.77
C TRP A 49 -1.65 12.23 -8.83
N ALA A 50 -2.17 12.06 -10.03
CA ALA A 50 -1.46 11.52 -11.19
C ALA A 50 -0.61 10.27 -10.86
N ASP A 51 0.72 10.35 -11.07
CA ASP A 51 1.62 9.20 -10.88
C ASP A 51 1.78 8.75 -9.42
N GLU A 52 1.35 9.56 -8.43
CA GLU A 52 1.31 9.13 -7.04
C GLU A 52 0.37 7.93 -6.82
N GLY A 53 -0.62 7.77 -7.71
CA GLY A 53 -1.53 6.62 -7.73
C GLY A 53 -0.92 5.32 -8.27
N PHE A 54 0.34 5.32 -8.72
CA PHE A 54 0.93 4.16 -9.38
C PHE A 54 0.86 2.88 -8.56
N GLY A 55 1.18 2.93 -7.26
CA GLY A 55 1.19 1.74 -6.41
C GLY A 55 -0.18 1.08 -6.32
N VAL A 56 -1.24 1.89 -6.18
CA VAL A 56 -2.64 1.39 -6.18
C VAL A 56 -2.99 0.77 -7.53
N ARG A 57 -2.67 1.43 -8.65
CA ARG A 57 -2.93 0.89 -9.99
C ARG A 57 -2.13 -0.37 -10.30
N ALA A 58 -0.92 -0.48 -9.77
CA ALA A 58 -0.08 -1.67 -9.94
C ALA A 58 -0.63 -2.87 -9.15
N VAL A 59 -1.08 -2.68 -7.90
CA VAL A 59 -1.68 -3.77 -7.11
C VAL A 59 -3.03 -4.20 -7.67
N GLU A 60 -3.84 -3.28 -8.20
CA GLU A 60 -5.06 -3.61 -8.94
C GLU A 60 -4.75 -4.48 -10.17
N ALA A 61 -3.75 -4.08 -10.97
CA ALA A 61 -3.31 -4.82 -12.15
C ALA A 61 -2.73 -6.20 -11.78
N PHE A 62 -2.02 -6.30 -10.65
CA PHE A 62 -1.52 -7.56 -10.12
C PHE A 62 -2.69 -8.48 -9.73
N ASN A 63 -3.65 -7.97 -8.95
CA ASN A 63 -4.84 -8.72 -8.53
C ASN A 63 -5.68 -9.20 -9.72
N ALA A 64 -5.81 -8.37 -10.76
CA ALA A 64 -6.52 -8.75 -11.99
C ALA A 64 -5.83 -9.87 -12.77
N ARG A 65 -4.49 -9.96 -12.69
CA ARG A 65 -3.70 -10.92 -13.49
C ARG A 65 -3.36 -12.21 -12.76
N TYR A 66 -3.12 -12.12 -11.43
CA TYR A 66 -2.61 -13.23 -10.63
C TYR A 66 -3.47 -13.50 -9.41
N LYS A 67 -3.45 -14.74 -8.95
CA LYS A 67 -3.95 -15.18 -7.67
C LYS A 67 -2.84 -15.85 -6.87
N LEU A 68 -2.90 -15.70 -5.58
CA LEU A 68 -1.97 -16.23 -4.60
C LEU A 68 -2.65 -17.34 -3.79
N PRO A 69 -1.89 -18.22 -3.11
CA PRO A 69 -2.42 -19.28 -2.26
C PRO A 69 -3.16 -18.72 -1.03
N GLU A 70 -3.77 -19.61 -0.25
CA GLU A 70 -4.34 -19.29 1.05
C GLU A 70 -3.31 -18.65 1.98
N LYS A 71 -3.78 -17.87 2.97
CA LYS A 71 -2.96 -17.07 3.91
C LYS A 71 -2.10 -15.98 3.25
N THR A 72 -2.47 -15.59 2.03
CA THR A 72 -1.88 -14.45 1.37
C THR A 72 -2.91 -13.34 1.19
N LYS A 73 -2.46 -12.10 1.10
CA LYS A 73 -3.35 -10.95 0.92
C LYS A 73 -2.83 -10.01 -0.16
N VAL A 74 -3.74 -9.57 -1.00
CA VAL A 74 -3.51 -8.48 -1.96
C VAL A 74 -4.42 -7.35 -1.54
N ALA A 75 -3.88 -6.15 -1.33
CA ALA A 75 -4.64 -5.03 -0.78
C ALA A 75 -4.26 -3.69 -1.40
N ASP A 76 -5.25 -2.82 -1.53
CA ASP A 76 -5.06 -1.40 -1.75
C ASP A 76 -4.84 -0.74 -0.39
N GLY A 77 -3.65 -0.19 -0.18
CA GLY A 77 -3.27 0.56 1.00
C GLY A 77 -3.48 2.06 0.86
N GLY A 78 -3.67 2.54 -0.38
CA GLY A 78 -3.92 3.95 -0.66
C GLY A 78 -3.06 4.88 0.19
N THR A 79 -3.71 5.73 0.95
CA THR A 79 -3.09 6.70 1.87
C THR A 79 -3.36 6.38 3.34
N LEU A 80 -3.64 5.12 3.67
CA LEU A 80 -4.07 4.71 5.01
C LEU A 80 -2.99 4.88 6.10
N GLY A 81 -1.70 4.93 5.72
CA GLY A 81 -0.61 5.19 6.67
C GLY A 81 -0.66 4.26 7.89
N MET A 82 -0.75 4.83 9.10
CA MET A 82 -0.73 4.08 10.36
C MET A 82 -1.84 3.03 10.52
N TYR A 83 -2.95 3.12 9.78
CA TYR A 83 -3.99 2.07 9.80
C TYR A 83 -3.51 0.74 9.19
N LEU A 84 -2.38 0.75 8.46
CA LEU A 84 -1.76 -0.44 7.91
C LEU A 84 -0.87 -1.20 8.92
N LEU A 85 -0.60 -0.62 10.10
CA LEU A 85 0.35 -1.17 11.08
C LEU A 85 0.03 -2.61 11.47
N GLU A 86 -1.22 -2.91 11.80
CA GLU A 86 -1.63 -4.26 12.21
C GLU A 86 -1.56 -5.26 11.05
N LEU A 87 -1.96 -4.82 9.86
CA LEU A 87 -1.88 -5.64 8.65
C LEU A 87 -0.43 -5.98 8.30
N ILE A 88 0.47 -5.02 8.38
CA ILE A 88 1.90 -5.20 8.12
C ILE A 88 2.54 -6.03 9.25
N GLY A 89 2.19 -5.75 10.51
CA GLY A 89 2.71 -6.47 11.66
C GLY A 89 2.27 -7.93 11.77
N SER A 90 1.18 -8.33 11.11
CA SER A 90 0.76 -9.74 11.00
C SER A 90 1.31 -10.46 9.78
N THR A 91 2.15 -9.79 8.99
CA THR A 91 2.64 -10.26 7.70
C THR A 91 4.08 -10.75 7.82
N LYS A 92 4.34 -11.96 7.31
CA LYS A 92 5.70 -12.51 7.26
C LYS A 92 6.54 -11.86 6.17
N ASP A 93 6.03 -11.75 4.95
CA ASP A 93 6.71 -11.17 3.80
C ASP A 93 5.88 -10.05 3.18
N LEU A 94 6.49 -8.91 2.90
CA LEU A 94 5.83 -7.73 2.38
C LEU A 94 6.37 -7.34 1.02
N LEU A 95 5.49 -7.28 0.01
CA LEU A 95 5.79 -6.71 -1.29
C LEU A 95 4.95 -5.44 -1.47
N LEU A 96 5.63 -4.32 -1.71
CA LEU A 96 5.01 -3.02 -1.92
C LEU A 96 5.13 -2.58 -3.39
N PHE A 97 4.08 -1.91 -3.89
CA PHE A 97 4.16 -1.05 -5.07
C PHE A 97 4.03 0.40 -4.62
N ASP A 98 4.90 1.27 -5.11
CA ASP A 98 4.86 2.70 -4.80
C ASP A 98 5.53 3.53 -5.90
N CYS A 99 5.34 4.85 -5.86
CA CYS A 99 6.17 5.78 -6.61
C CYS A 99 7.20 6.43 -5.69
N ALA A 100 8.42 6.66 -6.20
CA ALA A 100 9.50 7.25 -5.42
C ALA A 100 10.43 8.05 -6.31
N ASP A 101 11.11 9.06 -5.73
CA ASP A 101 12.20 9.73 -6.43
C ASP A 101 13.44 8.83 -6.49
N LEU A 102 13.60 8.18 -7.60
CA LEU A 102 14.72 7.31 -7.87
C LEU A 102 15.89 8.07 -8.52
N GLN A 103 15.70 9.38 -8.80
CA GLN A 103 16.60 10.23 -9.58
C GLN A 103 16.89 9.65 -10.97
N GLU A 104 15.86 9.06 -11.56
CA GLU A 104 15.88 8.36 -12.85
C GLU A 104 14.92 9.04 -13.84
N LYS A 105 14.90 8.54 -15.07
CA LYS A 105 13.91 8.99 -16.05
C LYS A 105 12.51 8.54 -15.66
N PRO A 106 11.46 9.35 -15.91
CA PRO A 106 10.08 8.98 -15.70
C PRO A 106 9.75 7.58 -16.27
N GLY A 107 8.98 6.79 -15.52
CA GLY A 107 8.62 5.41 -15.88
C GLY A 107 9.70 4.36 -15.59
N THR A 108 10.89 4.75 -15.10
CA THR A 108 11.92 3.79 -14.69
C THR A 108 11.46 3.03 -13.46
N LEU A 109 11.48 1.69 -13.53
CA LEU A 109 11.18 0.80 -12.42
C LEU A 109 12.47 0.38 -11.72
N LYS A 110 12.41 0.31 -10.39
CA LYS A 110 13.47 -0.23 -9.54
C LYS A 110 12.90 -1.18 -8.52
N LEU A 111 13.52 -2.33 -8.36
CA LEU A 111 13.24 -3.27 -7.28
C LEU A 111 14.22 -2.96 -6.14
N LEU A 112 13.67 -2.60 -4.99
CA LEU A 112 14.42 -2.35 -3.75
C LEU A 112 14.14 -3.48 -2.78
N THR A 113 15.16 -4.00 -2.13
CA THR A 113 15.01 -5.13 -1.21
C THR A 113 15.76 -4.86 0.10
N ASN A 114 15.19 -5.30 1.20
CA ASN A 114 15.82 -5.30 2.53
C ASN A 114 16.48 -3.95 2.88
N ASP A 115 17.80 -3.87 2.89
CA ASP A 115 18.54 -2.67 3.29
C ASP A 115 18.31 -1.48 2.34
N GLU A 116 18.06 -1.73 1.06
CA GLU A 116 17.74 -0.66 0.10
C GLU A 116 16.39 0.00 0.41
N VAL A 117 15.47 -0.73 1.03
CA VAL A 117 14.17 -0.20 1.47
C VAL A 117 14.35 0.88 2.53
N LYS A 118 15.36 0.76 3.41
CA LYS A 118 15.70 1.79 4.39
C LYS A 118 16.15 3.10 3.72
N PHE A 119 16.87 3.02 2.61
CA PHE A 119 17.25 4.19 1.83
C PHE A 119 16.05 4.79 1.08
N TRP A 120 15.21 3.97 0.45
CA TRP A 120 13.98 4.42 -0.19
C TRP A 120 13.11 5.18 0.80
N SER A 121 13.02 4.70 2.02
CA SER A 121 12.28 5.34 3.07
C SER A 121 12.80 6.73 3.45
N ALA A 122 14.05 7.04 3.19
CA ALA A 122 14.66 8.35 3.47
C ALA A 122 14.50 9.38 2.32
N THR A 123 14.24 8.93 1.07
CA THR A 123 14.11 9.78 -0.13
C THR A 123 12.64 10.04 -0.49
N LYS A 124 11.95 10.84 0.30
CA LYS A 124 10.50 11.03 0.19
C LYS A 124 10.12 12.18 -0.72
N ILE A 125 9.12 11.95 -1.57
CA ILE A 125 8.52 13.00 -2.42
C ILE A 125 7.17 13.45 -1.85
N SER A 126 6.44 12.59 -1.14
CA SER A 126 5.08 12.87 -0.70
C SER A 126 4.83 12.60 0.79
N PRO A 127 3.83 13.26 1.40
CA PRO A 127 3.41 13.00 2.80
C PRO A 127 3.01 11.54 3.06
N HIS A 128 2.51 10.83 2.04
CA HIS A 128 2.04 9.44 2.17
C HIS A 128 3.20 8.47 2.41
N GLN A 129 4.35 8.71 1.79
CA GLN A 129 5.57 7.93 2.01
C GLN A 129 6.10 8.10 3.43
N THR A 130 5.86 9.27 4.05
CA THR A 130 6.18 9.48 5.47
C THR A 130 5.43 8.46 6.33
N GLY A 131 4.14 8.27 6.09
CA GLY A 131 3.32 7.33 6.86
C GLY A 131 3.80 5.88 6.76
N MET A 132 4.23 5.39 5.59
CA MET A 132 4.69 4.01 5.43
C MET A 132 5.99 3.73 6.18
N ASN A 133 6.91 4.69 6.23
CA ASN A 133 8.15 4.51 6.99
C ASN A 133 7.92 4.47 8.50
N GLU A 134 7.01 5.31 8.98
CA GLU A 134 6.62 5.30 10.38
C GLU A 134 5.97 3.97 10.74
N VAL A 135 5.14 3.42 9.85
CA VAL A 135 4.54 2.08 10.02
C VAL A 135 5.62 1.00 10.10
N LEU A 136 6.56 0.97 9.15
CA LEU A 136 7.63 -0.04 9.14
C LEU A 136 8.55 0.10 10.37
N ALA A 137 8.92 1.33 10.74
CA ALA A 137 9.74 1.59 11.93
C ALA A 137 9.02 1.18 13.22
N LEU A 138 7.71 1.43 13.31
CA LEU A 138 6.92 1.05 14.47
C LEU A 138 6.70 -0.47 14.54
N ALA A 139 6.48 -1.14 13.40
CA ALA A 139 6.42 -2.59 13.33
C ALA A 139 7.76 -3.22 13.80
N GLU A 140 8.90 -2.65 13.38
CA GLU A 140 10.23 -3.09 13.84
C GLU A 140 10.40 -2.88 15.36
N LEU A 141 9.99 -1.73 15.88
CA LEU A 141 10.05 -1.42 17.31
C LEU A 141 9.18 -2.38 18.15
N GLN A 142 8.06 -2.81 17.60
CA GLN A 142 7.16 -3.77 18.25
C GLN A 142 7.65 -5.23 18.12
N GLY A 143 8.68 -5.50 17.33
CA GLY A 143 9.16 -6.84 17.03
C GLY A 143 8.28 -7.61 16.04
N HIS A 144 7.47 -6.91 15.27
CA HIS A 144 6.52 -7.45 14.29
C HIS A 144 6.84 -7.01 12.85
N ALA A 145 8.08 -6.64 12.57
CA ALA A 145 8.48 -6.30 11.21
C ALA A 145 8.45 -7.55 10.31
N PRO A 146 8.05 -7.40 9.03
CA PRO A 146 8.14 -8.47 8.06
C PRO A 146 9.59 -9.00 7.93
N GLU A 147 9.75 -10.31 7.73
CA GLU A 147 11.06 -10.96 7.58
C GLU A 147 11.74 -10.53 6.27
N ARG A 148 10.95 -10.39 5.19
CA ARG A 148 11.41 -9.94 3.87
C ARG A 148 10.54 -8.79 3.40
N ILE A 149 11.19 -7.76 2.88
CA ILE A 149 10.50 -6.61 2.30
C ILE A 149 11.07 -6.36 0.91
N ALA A 150 10.20 -6.17 -0.06
CA ALA A 150 10.54 -5.71 -1.40
C ALA A 150 9.61 -4.57 -1.81
N VAL A 151 10.17 -3.58 -2.49
CA VAL A 151 9.42 -2.45 -3.06
C VAL A 151 9.66 -2.40 -4.56
N VAL A 152 8.61 -2.51 -5.35
CA VAL A 152 8.62 -2.23 -6.78
C VAL A 152 8.29 -0.75 -6.93
N ALA A 153 9.32 0.08 -7.01
CA ALA A 153 9.21 1.53 -7.09
C ALA A 153 9.28 2.02 -8.54
N ILE A 154 8.54 3.09 -8.85
CA ILE A 154 8.61 3.78 -10.14
C ILE A 154 9.06 5.22 -9.95
N GLN A 155 9.85 5.74 -10.92
CA GLN A 155 10.11 7.17 -11.02
C GLN A 155 8.90 7.86 -11.62
N PRO A 156 8.20 8.75 -10.87
CA PRO A 156 7.09 9.52 -11.41
C PRO A 156 7.54 10.60 -12.38
N GLU A 157 6.63 11.01 -13.26
CA GLU A 157 6.78 12.19 -14.12
C GLU A 157 6.07 13.40 -13.50
N ILE A 158 4.83 13.22 -13.06
CA ILE A 158 3.98 14.27 -12.53
C ILE A 158 3.35 13.82 -11.21
N LEU A 159 3.51 14.63 -10.16
CA LEU A 159 2.91 14.41 -8.84
C LEU A 159 1.93 15.51 -8.41
N GLN A 160 1.83 16.60 -9.16
CA GLN A 160 1.07 17.81 -8.77
C GLN A 160 -0.19 18.02 -9.60
N ASP A 161 -0.60 17.03 -10.38
CA ASP A 161 -1.82 17.09 -11.19
C ASP A 161 -2.99 16.46 -10.44
N TYR A 162 -3.72 17.27 -9.68
CA TYR A 162 -4.91 16.83 -8.95
C TYR A 162 -6.02 16.39 -9.92
N GLY A 163 -6.55 15.20 -9.71
CA GLY A 163 -7.53 14.56 -10.61
C GLY A 163 -6.90 13.98 -11.88
N GLY A 164 -5.58 14.06 -12.04
CA GLY A 164 -4.85 13.44 -13.14
C GLY A 164 -4.82 11.90 -13.04
N SER A 165 -4.63 11.24 -14.19
CA SER A 165 -4.32 9.81 -14.28
C SER A 165 -2.82 9.61 -14.36
N LEU A 166 -2.39 8.35 -14.33
CA LEU A 166 -0.97 8.03 -14.60
C LEU A 166 -0.52 8.62 -15.92
N THR A 167 0.68 9.20 -15.93
CA THR A 167 1.30 9.63 -17.19
C THR A 167 1.57 8.44 -18.11
N PRO A 168 1.68 8.66 -19.43
CA PRO A 168 1.97 7.56 -20.37
C PRO A 168 3.25 6.79 -20.02
N ALA A 169 4.25 7.46 -19.41
CA ALA A 169 5.48 6.83 -18.96
C ALA A 169 5.22 5.82 -17.84
N CYS A 170 4.48 6.21 -16.82
CA CYS A 170 4.13 5.34 -15.69
C CYS A 170 3.10 4.27 -16.07
N GLU A 171 2.11 4.62 -16.90
CA GLU A 171 1.12 3.68 -17.40
C GLU A 171 1.75 2.50 -18.15
N SER A 172 2.68 2.78 -19.05
CA SER A 172 3.38 1.76 -19.84
C SER A 172 4.21 0.80 -18.99
N ALA A 173 4.61 1.23 -17.80
CA ALA A 173 5.44 0.44 -16.88
C ALA A 173 4.62 -0.55 -16.02
N LEU A 174 3.29 -0.39 -15.91
CA LEU A 174 2.43 -1.22 -15.05
C LEU A 174 2.60 -2.73 -15.31
N ALA A 175 2.56 -3.13 -16.58
CA ALA A 175 2.68 -4.55 -16.94
C ALA A 175 4.03 -5.13 -16.47
N ARG A 176 5.11 -4.37 -16.59
CA ARG A 176 6.45 -4.78 -16.15
C ARG A 176 6.56 -4.82 -14.63
N ALA A 177 5.98 -3.86 -13.94
CA ALA A 177 5.95 -3.86 -12.47
C ALA A 177 5.26 -5.11 -11.92
N VAL A 178 4.14 -5.50 -12.51
CA VAL A 178 3.39 -6.72 -12.16
C VAL A 178 4.24 -7.99 -12.36
N GLU A 179 5.00 -8.07 -13.47
CA GLU A 179 5.91 -9.21 -13.70
C GLU A 179 7.07 -9.23 -12.70
N ILE A 180 7.65 -8.07 -12.36
CA ILE A 180 8.69 -8.00 -11.31
C ILE A 180 8.14 -8.53 -9.99
N ALA A 181 6.94 -8.11 -9.60
CA ALA A 181 6.30 -8.58 -8.37
C ALA A 181 6.08 -10.10 -8.38
N LYS A 182 5.58 -10.65 -9.48
CA LYS A 182 5.42 -12.10 -9.66
C LYS A 182 6.76 -12.82 -9.51
N ASP A 183 7.83 -12.31 -10.12
CA ASP A 183 9.16 -12.91 -10.05
C ASP A 183 9.73 -12.89 -8.61
N VAL A 184 9.53 -11.78 -7.88
CA VAL A 184 9.89 -11.67 -6.46
C VAL A 184 9.16 -12.71 -5.61
N LEU A 185 7.83 -12.79 -5.74
CA LEU A 185 7.02 -13.74 -4.97
C LEU A 185 7.39 -15.19 -5.29
N THR A 186 7.62 -15.50 -6.56
CA THR A 186 8.08 -16.83 -6.98
C THR A 186 9.48 -17.13 -6.40
N GLY A 187 10.38 -16.15 -6.40
CA GLY A 187 11.70 -16.25 -5.78
C GLY A 187 11.63 -16.43 -4.26
N TRP A 188 10.59 -15.94 -3.61
CA TRP A 188 10.32 -16.19 -2.18
C TRP A 188 9.68 -17.54 -1.91
N GLY A 189 9.30 -18.29 -2.95
CA GLY A 189 8.72 -19.63 -2.86
C GLY A 189 7.19 -19.65 -2.85
N TYR A 190 6.53 -18.54 -3.16
CA TYR A 190 5.09 -18.50 -3.28
C TYR A 190 4.63 -18.95 -4.67
N GLU A 191 3.56 -19.71 -4.72
CA GLU A 191 2.89 -20.06 -5.97
C GLU A 191 2.08 -18.86 -6.47
N VAL A 192 2.43 -18.37 -7.67
CA VAL A 192 1.74 -17.24 -8.32
C VAL A 192 1.04 -17.77 -9.58
N VAL A 193 -0.27 -17.94 -9.49
CA VAL A 193 -1.07 -18.53 -10.57
C VAL A 193 -1.70 -17.44 -11.41
N ARG A 194 -1.49 -17.51 -12.75
CA ARG A 194 -2.17 -16.60 -13.66
C ARG A 194 -3.66 -16.91 -13.70
N ARG A 195 -4.49 -15.87 -13.60
CA ARG A 195 -5.94 -16.01 -13.71
C ARG A 195 -6.33 -16.39 -15.14
N SER A 196 -7.43 -17.14 -15.26
CA SER A 196 -8.01 -17.48 -16.55
C SER A 196 -8.63 -16.24 -17.20
N GLU A 197 -8.65 -16.22 -18.52
CA GLU A 197 -9.33 -15.15 -19.26
C GLU A 197 -10.83 -15.13 -18.91
N GLY A 198 -11.37 -13.96 -18.58
CA GLY A 198 -12.77 -13.80 -18.15
C GLY A 198 -13.08 -14.19 -16.69
N GLU A 199 -12.08 -14.57 -15.90
CA GLU A 199 -12.27 -14.80 -14.45
C GLU A 199 -12.70 -13.49 -13.75
N THR A 200 -13.83 -13.53 -13.03
CA THR A 200 -14.29 -12.37 -12.26
C THR A 200 -13.40 -12.16 -11.04
N VAL A 201 -12.88 -10.95 -10.90
CA VAL A 201 -12.01 -10.56 -9.79
C VAL A 201 -12.72 -9.51 -8.95
N ALA A 202 -12.75 -9.72 -7.63
CA ALA A 202 -13.29 -8.71 -6.73
C ALA A 202 -12.36 -7.49 -6.71
N PRO A 203 -12.90 -6.26 -6.74
CA PRO A 203 -12.09 -5.06 -6.59
C PRO A 203 -11.43 -5.03 -5.20
N LEU A 204 -10.24 -4.42 -5.09
CA LEU A 204 -9.51 -4.29 -3.82
C LEU A 204 -10.07 -3.17 -2.94
N GLY A 205 -10.75 -2.21 -3.52
CA GLY A 205 -11.38 -1.08 -2.85
C GLY A 205 -12.79 -0.82 -3.39
N ASP A 206 -13.29 0.41 -3.23
CA ASP A 206 -14.58 0.81 -3.81
C ASP A 206 -14.54 0.69 -5.33
N ALA A 207 -15.55 0.02 -5.90
CA ALA A 207 -15.62 -0.23 -7.33
C ALA A 207 -15.63 1.06 -8.18
N SER A 208 -16.14 2.17 -7.64
CA SER A 208 -16.14 3.48 -8.32
C SER A 208 -14.74 4.10 -8.46
N LEU A 209 -13.79 3.65 -7.65
CA LEU A 209 -12.39 4.12 -7.66
C LEU A 209 -11.48 3.26 -8.53
N ASN A 210 -11.99 2.16 -9.11
CA ASN A 210 -11.20 1.38 -10.05
C ASN A 210 -10.81 2.28 -11.25
N LYS A 211 -9.67 1.96 -11.85
CA LYS A 211 -9.06 2.80 -12.89
C LYS A 211 -10.05 3.18 -14.00
N ARG A 212 -10.79 2.20 -14.54
CA ARG A 212 -11.71 2.43 -15.65
C ARG A 212 -12.80 3.43 -15.30
N ASP A 213 -13.49 3.22 -14.16
CA ASP A 213 -14.62 4.07 -13.78
C ASP A 213 -14.13 5.45 -13.36
N TYR A 214 -13.03 5.53 -12.63
CA TYR A 214 -12.38 6.79 -12.27
C TYR A 214 -12.02 7.64 -13.50
N GLU A 215 -11.42 7.04 -14.54
CA GLU A 215 -11.01 7.76 -15.75
C GLU A 215 -12.16 8.12 -16.68
N THR A 216 -13.21 7.30 -16.73
CA THR A 216 -14.35 7.52 -17.66
C THR A 216 -15.48 8.34 -17.07
N GLN A 217 -15.61 8.40 -15.76
CA GLN A 217 -16.72 9.09 -15.07
C GLN A 217 -16.32 10.44 -14.47
N ARG A 218 -15.03 10.77 -14.45
CA ARG A 218 -14.59 12.09 -13.97
C ARG A 218 -15.01 13.18 -14.95
N PRO A 219 -15.37 14.38 -14.43
CA PRO A 219 -15.70 15.50 -15.30
C PRO A 219 -14.51 15.94 -16.15
N SER A 220 -14.81 16.54 -17.29
CA SER A 220 -13.79 17.18 -18.12
C SER A 220 -13.18 18.41 -17.44
N GLU A 221 -12.05 18.92 -17.94
CA GLU A 221 -11.44 20.15 -17.45
C GLU A 221 -12.36 21.36 -17.58
N GLU A 222 -13.22 21.38 -18.60
CA GLU A 222 -14.21 22.47 -18.78
C GLU A 222 -15.33 22.41 -17.74
N GLU A 223 -15.74 21.19 -17.33
CA GLU A 223 -16.81 20.99 -16.35
C GLU A 223 -16.32 21.15 -14.90
N ALA A 224 -15.09 20.74 -14.61
CA ALA A 224 -14.47 20.86 -13.29
C ALA A 224 -12.97 21.18 -13.43
N PRO A 225 -12.60 22.45 -13.61
CA PRO A 225 -11.22 22.86 -13.79
C PRO A 225 -10.39 22.49 -12.55
N ARG A 226 -9.23 21.88 -12.77
CA ARG A 226 -8.33 21.35 -11.72
C ARG A 226 -7.69 22.44 -10.87
N GLU A 227 -7.57 23.64 -11.40
CA GLU A 227 -7.04 24.80 -10.68
C GLU A 227 -8.02 25.44 -9.70
N GLY A 228 -9.23 24.88 -9.58
CA GLY A 228 -10.29 25.43 -8.77
C GLY A 228 -10.96 26.66 -9.43
N ASP A 229 -11.93 27.22 -8.73
CA ASP A 229 -12.66 28.38 -9.25
C ASP A 229 -11.84 29.66 -9.02
N VAL A 230 -11.26 30.19 -10.10
CA VAL A 230 -10.45 31.42 -10.08
C VAL A 230 -11.15 32.63 -9.47
N ARG A 231 -12.49 32.60 -9.35
CA ARG A 231 -13.25 33.66 -8.69
C ARG A 231 -12.94 33.79 -7.21
N PHE A 232 -12.47 32.72 -6.58
CA PHE A 232 -12.17 32.66 -5.15
C PHE A 232 -10.68 32.84 -4.84
N PHE A 233 -9.81 32.91 -5.85
CA PHE A 233 -8.41 33.20 -5.61
C PHE A 233 -8.19 34.72 -5.50
N PRO A 234 -7.55 35.21 -4.43
CA PRO A 234 -7.17 36.62 -4.35
C PRO A 234 -6.24 36.94 -5.51
N LYS A 235 -6.60 37.96 -6.32
CA LYS A 235 -5.70 38.51 -7.32
C LYS A 235 -4.53 39.14 -6.57
N PHE A 236 -3.41 38.45 -6.52
CA PHE A 236 -2.16 39.07 -6.08
C PHE A 236 -1.81 40.13 -7.11
N GLN A 237 -1.90 41.40 -6.71
CA GLN A 237 -1.42 42.55 -7.46
C GLN A 237 0.09 42.72 -7.23
#